data_81148e4e1e24bc92aa2c07023f82dd0f
#
_entry.id   81148e4e1e24bc92aa2c07023f82dd0f
#
_cell.length_a   1.000
_cell.length_b   1.000
_cell.length_c   1.000
_cell.angle_alpha   90.00
_cell.angle_beta   90.00
_cell.angle_gamma   90.00
#
_symmetry.space_group_name_H-M   'P 1'
#
loop_
_entity.id
_entity.type
_entity.pdbx_description
1 polymer ?
#
loop_
_entity_poly.entity_id
_entity_poly.type
_entity_poly.pdbx_seq_one_letter_code
_entity_poly.pdbx_strand_id
1 'polypeptide(L)'
;MAIKVGINGFGRIGRMAFRAIAKDFPGIEVVGINDLLEPDYLAYMLRYDSVHGNFKGDIAVEGSNLIVNGKKIRLTAEKDPANLKWNEIGVDIVIECTGFFLTKETCQKHIDAGAKKVVQSAPSKDDTPMFVYGVNHKKYAGEKIVSAASCTTNCLAPVAKVLNDKWGIKRGLMTTVHAATATQKTVDGPSNKDWRGGRGILENIIPSSTGAAKAVGVVIPELNKKLTGMAFRVPTSDVSVVDLTVELNKDASYKDICAAMKAASEGEMKGVLGYTEEKVVSTDFVGNTAPSTFDAEAGIALDGTFVKVVAWYDNEYGYTCNMLRFVQHVAA
;
A
#
# COMPACT_ATOMS: atom_id res chain seq x y z
N MET A 1 -3.11 1.27 -25.85
CA MET A 1 -4.42 0.81 -25.30
C MET A 1 -4.35 0.93 -23.78
N ALA A 2 -5.46 1.25 -23.10
CA ALA A 2 -5.50 1.26 -21.65
C ALA A 2 -5.36 -0.16 -21.08
N ILE A 3 -4.70 -0.29 -19.93
CA ILE A 3 -4.58 -1.55 -19.19
C ILE A 3 -5.92 -1.85 -18.55
N LYS A 4 -6.55 -2.97 -18.92
CA LYS A 4 -7.84 -3.38 -18.35
C LYS A 4 -7.65 -4.12 -17.04
N VAL A 5 -8.19 -3.57 -15.94
CA VAL A 5 -8.07 -4.19 -14.63
C VAL A 5 -9.41 -4.68 -14.10
N GLY A 6 -9.36 -5.84 -13.41
CA GLY A 6 -10.40 -6.31 -12.52
C GLY A 6 -10.01 -6.04 -11.07
N ILE A 7 -10.95 -5.63 -10.23
CA ILE A 7 -10.73 -5.45 -8.79
C ILE A 7 -11.49 -6.56 -8.06
N ASN A 8 -10.79 -7.39 -7.31
CA ASN A 8 -11.40 -8.39 -6.43
C ASN A 8 -11.37 -7.90 -4.99
N GLY A 9 -12.54 -7.60 -4.43
CA GLY A 9 -12.70 -6.94 -3.14
C GLY A 9 -12.78 -5.41 -3.25
N PHE A 10 -13.94 -4.85 -2.96
CA PHE A 10 -14.20 -3.41 -3.04
C PHE A 10 -14.25 -2.75 -1.64
N GLY A 11 -13.38 -3.24 -0.74
CA GLY A 11 -13.10 -2.66 0.57
C GLY A 11 -12.33 -1.34 0.46
N ARG A 12 -11.65 -0.92 1.53
CA ARG A 12 -10.87 0.36 1.53
C ARG A 12 -9.92 0.45 0.34
N ILE A 13 -9.02 -0.52 0.18
CA ILE A 13 -7.98 -0.48 -0.86
C ILE A 13 -8.58 -0.62 -2.27
N GLY A 14 -9.56 -1.51 -2.48
CA GLY A 14 -10.22 -1.64 -3.79
C GLY A 14 -10.92 -0.34 -4.23
N ARG A 15 -11.60 0.35 -3.31
CA ARG A 15 -12.21 1.67 -3.59
C ARG A 15 -11.17 2.76 -3.81
N MET A 16 -10.07 2.77 -3.05
CA MET A 16 -8.98 3.72 -3.28
C MET A 16 -8.29 3.47 -4.62
N ALA A 17 -8.09 2.20 -5.01
CA ALA A 17 -7.58 1.86 -6.34
C ALA A 17 -8.50 2.41 -7.44
N PHE A 18 -9.81 2.23 -7.30
CA PHE A 18 -10.77 2.80 -8.24
C PHE A 18 -10.69 4.32 -8.32
N ARG A 19 -10.70 5.01 -7.17
CA ARG A 19 -10.63 6.47 -7.07
C ARG A 19 -9.33 7.03 -7.64
N ALA A 20 -8.20 6.39 -7.34
CA ALA A 20 -6.90 6.78 -7.87
C ALA A 20 -6.81 6.57 -9.39
N ILE A 21 -7.35 5.44 -9.91
CA ILE A 21 -7.42 5.20 -11.36
C ILE A 21 -8.23 6.29 -12.05
N ALA A 22 -9.39 6.64 -11.51
CA ALA A 22 -10.27 7.63 -12.10
C ALA A 22 -9.65 9.04 -12.11
N LYS A 23 -8.77 9.36 -11.15
CA LYS A 23 -8.18 10.68 -10.98
C LYS A 23 -6.78 10.80 -11.59
N ASP A 24 -5.89 9.86 -11.26
CA ASP A 24 -4.44 10.03 -11.43
C ASP A 24 -3.81 9.02 -12.42
N PHE A 25 -4.55 7.98 -12.86
CA PHE A 25 -4.02 6.90 -13.70
C PHE A 25 -4.84 6.67 -14.98
N PRO A 26 -4.90 7.65 -15.92
CA PRO A 26 -5.74 7.55 -17.12
C PRO A 26 -5.35 6.41 -18.07
N GLY A 27 -4.15 5.82 -17.91
CA GLY A 27 -3.69 4.64 -18.66
C GLY A 27 -4.25 3.31 -18.17
N ILE A 28 -5.02 3.31 -17.07
CA ILE A 28 -5.67 2.12 -16.49
C ILE A 28 -7.18 2.27 -16.60
N GLU A 29 -7.88 1.18 -16.91
CA GLU A 29 -9.33 1.12 -16.99
C GLU A 29 -9.88 -0.02 -16.14
N VAL A 30 -10.77 0.29 -15.19
CA VAL A 30 -11.49 -0.73 -14.42
C VAL A 30 -12.66 -1.24 -15.28
N VAL A 31 -12.65 -2.53 -15.60
CA VAL A 31 -13.69 -3.17 -16.44
C VAL A 31 -14.58 -4.13 -15.63
N GLY A 32 -14.15 -4.55 -14.43
CA GLY A 32 -14.93 -5.41 -13.57
C GLY A 32 -14.54 -5.25 -12.09
N ILE A 33 -15.53 -5.42 -11.23
CA ILE A 33 -15.38 -5.43 -9.77
C ILE A 33 -16.12 -6.65 -9.24
N ASN A 34 -15.48 -7.37 -8.33
CA ASN A 34 -16.11 -8.44 -7.58
C ASN A 34 -16.15 -8.07 -6.10
N ASP A 35 -17.34 -8.09 -5.53
CA ASP A 35 -17.56 -7.96 -4.08
C ASP A 35 -18.89 -8.64 -3.73
N LEU A 36 -19.05 -9.11 -2.48
CA LEU A 36 -20.24 -9.85 -2.06
C LEU A 36 -21.43 -8.95 -1.67
N LEU A 37 -21.28 -7.65 -1.79
CA LEU A 37 -22.28 -6.65 -1.47
C LEU A 37 -23.12 -6.28 -2.69
N GLU A 38 -24.33 -5.78 -2.44
CA GLU A 38 -25.28 -5.36 -3.47
C GLU A 38 -24.75 -4.17 -4.29
N PRO A 39 -25.07 -4.09 -5.61
CA PRO A 39 -24.58 -3.02 -6.49
C PRO A 39 -24.87 -1.59 -6.00
N ASP A 40 -26.05 -1.31 -5.48
CA ASP A 40 -26.42 0.00 -4.96
C ASP A 40 -25.58 0.40 -3.75
N TYR A 41 -25.24 -0.58 -2.90
CA TYR A 41 -24.38 -0.34 -1.75
C TYR A 41 -22.92 -0.11 -2.16
N LEU A 42 -22.42 -0.82 -3.18
CA LEU A 42 -21.09 -0.56 -3.75
C LEU A 42 -21.01 0.87 -4.35
N ALA A 43 -22.06 1.30 -5.05
CA ALA A 43 -22.18 2.65 -5.58
C ALA A 43 -22.19 3.70 -4.46
N TYR A 44 -22.95 3.44 -3.39
CA TYR A 44 -22.99 4.31 -2.20
C TYR A 44 -21.60 4.45 -1.56
N MET A 45 -20.91 3.32 -1.31
CA MET A 45 -19.58 3.34 -0.70
C MET A 45 -18.51 3.98 -1.60
N LEU A 46 -18.66 3.92 -2.92
CA LEU A 46 -17.76 4.64 -3.82
C LEU A 46 -18.02 6.15 -3.77
N ARG A 47 -19.30 6.54 -3.68
CA ARG A 47 -19.71 7.95 -3.66
C ARG A 47 -19.25 8.68 -2.41
N TYR A 48 -19.42 8.07 -1.25
CA TYR A 48 -19.18 8.70 0.04
C TYR A 48 -18.00 8.05 0.76
N ASP A 49 -17.08 8.88 1.26
CA ASP A 49 -15.96 8.43 2.05
C ASP A 49 -15.64 9.45 3.15
N SER A 50 -15.53 8.98 4.39
CA SER A 50 -15.32 9.84 5.55
C SER A 50 -13.94 10.48 5.60
N VAL A 51 -12.94 9.88 4.94
CA VAL A 51 -11.55 10.35 4.91
C VAL A 51 -11.29 11.15 3.63
N HIS A 52 -11.58 10.54 2.47
CA HIS A 52 -11.26 11.11 1.16
C HIS A 52 -12.40 11.91 0.52
N GLY A 53 -13.50 12.09 1.25
CA GLY A 53 -14.64 12.89 0.81
C GLY A 53 -15.44 12.26 -0.35
N ASN A 54 -16.34 13.02 -0.92
CA ASN A 54 -17.20 12.52 -1.99
C ASN A 54 -16.41 12.29 -3.29
N PHE A 55 -16.74 11.18 -3.98
CA PHE A 55 -16.21 10.91 -5.32
C PHE A 55 -16.57 12.04 -6.29
N LYS A 56 -15.60 12.49 -7.07
CA LYS A 56 -15.79 13.54 -8.05
C LYS A 56 -16.11 12.92 -9.42
N GLY A 57 -17.39 12.69 -9.67
CA GLY A 57 -17.88 12.08 -10.91
C GLY A 57 -19.28 11.51 -10.75
N ASP A 58 -19.88 11.14 -11.88
CA ASP A 58 -21.20 10.54 -11.94
C ASP A 58 -21.14 9.05 -11.63
N ILE A 59 -22.06 8.57 -10.78
CA ILE A 59 -22.18 7.16 -10.42
C ILE A 59 -23.66 6.76 -10.56
N ALA A 60 -23.93 5.71 -11.33
CA ALA A 60 -25.22 5.07 -11.46
C ALA A 60 -25.08 3.54 -11.40
N VAL A 61 -26.20 2.86 -11.18
CA VAL A 61 -26.29 1.40 -11.24
C VAL A 61 -27.29 1.01 -12.32
N GLU A 62 -26.91 0.08 -13.19
CA GLU A 62 -27.78 -0.49 -14.23
C GLU A 62 -27.70 -2.02 -14.18
N GLY A 63 -28.67 -2.63 -13.51
CA GLY A 63 -28.65 -4.09 -13.26
C GLY A 63 -27.41 -4.50 -12.46
N SER A 64 -26.64 -5.42 -13.00
CA SER A 64 -25.37 -5.87 -12.40
C SER A 64 -24.15 -5.08 -12.89
N ASN A 65 -24.33 -3.79 -13.20
CA ASN A 65 -23.22 -2.95 -13.65
C ASN A 65 -23.20 -1.64 -12.89
N LEU A 66 -21.98 -1.20 -12.58
CA LEU A 66 -21.72 0.15 -12.11
C LEU A 66 -21.37 1.01 -13.32
N ILE A 67 -22.03 2.17 -13.42
CA ILE A 67 -21.74 3.15 -14.47
C ILE A 67 -21.02 4.33 -13.80
N VAL A 68 -19.78 4.57 -14.16
CA VAL A 68 -19.00 5.69 -13.59
C VAL A 68 -18.47 6.55 -14.72
N ASN A 69 -18.84 7.83 -14.73
CA ASN A 69 -18.47 8.78 -15.78
C ASN A 69 -18.79 8.22 -17.18
N GLY A 70 -19.96 7.56 -17.34
CA GLY A 70 -20.42 6.94 -18.58
C GLY A 70 -19.75 5.61 -18.95
N LYS A 71 -18.77 5.13 -18.17
CA LYS A 71 -18.12 3.84 -18.39
C LYS A 71 -18.83 2.73 -17.63
N LYS A 72 -19.10 1.62 -18.34
CA LYS A 72 -19.78 0.45 -17.79
C LYS A 72 -18.77 -0.52 -17.18
N ILE A 73 -18.97 -0.90 -15.91
CA ILE A 73 -18.13 -1.78 -15.14
C ILE A 73 -18.97 -2.96 -14.67
N ARG A 74 -18.59 -4.19 -15.04
CA ARG A 74 -19.29 -5.39 -14.61
C ARG A 74 -19.11 -5.60 -13.11
N LEU A 75 -20.23 -5.81 -12.40
CA LEU A 75 -20.22 -6.24 -10.99
C LEU A 75 -20.52 -7.74 -10.92
N THR A 76 -19.82 -8.43 -10.01
CA THR A 76 -20.05 -9.84 -9.66
C THR A 76 -20.02 -10.00 -8.15
N ALA A 77 -20.67 -11.07 -7.64
CA ALA A 77 -20.72 -11.42 -6.22
C ALA A 77 -20.26 -12.87 -5.99
N GLU A 78 -19.08 -13.20 -6.57
CA GLU A 78 -18.53 -14.55 -6.54
C GLU A 78 -17.56 -14.74 -5.37
N LYS A 79 -17.78 -15.81 -4.59
CA LYS A 79 -16.88 -16.18 -3.49
C LYS A 79 -15.62 -16.87 -3.99
N ASP A 80 -15.73 -17.67 -5.06
CA ASP A 80 -14.60 -18.37 -5.66
C ASP A 80 -14.11 -17.60 -6.90
N PRO A 81 -12.87 -17.10 -6.90
CA PRO A 81 -12.31 -16.38 -8.03
C PRO A 81 -12.29 -17.14 -9.34
N ALA A 82 -12.30 -18.47 -9.32
CA ALA A 82 -12.35 -19.30 -10.51
C ALA A 82 -13.62 -19.07 -11.37
N ASN A 83 -14.71 -18.57 -10.76
CA ASN A 83 -16.00 -18.30 -11.43
C ASN A 83 -16.11 -16.87 -12.00
N LEU A 84 -15.08 -16.03 -11.86
CA LEU A 84 -15.14 -14.61 -12.19
C LEU A 84 -15.13 -14.31 -13.69
N LYS A 85 -14.74 -15.29 -14.54
CA LYS A 85 -14.77 -15.17 -15.99
C LYS A 85 -14.16 -13.86 -16.51
N TRP A 86 -12.96 -13.55 -16.05
CA TRP A 86 -12.22 -12.34 -16.42
C TRP A 86 -11.97 -12.23 -17.94
N ASN A 87 -11.88 -13.38 -18.62
CA ASN A 87 -11.72 -13.46 -20.06
C ASN A 87 -12.89 -12.82 -20.84
N GLU A 88 -14.13 -12.89 -20.32
CA GLU A 88 -15.31 -12.33 -21.00
C GLU A 88 -15.26 -10.79 -21.12
N ILE A 89 -14.53 -10.12 -20.23
CA ILE A 89 -14.36 -8.65 -20.21
C ILE A 89 -12.92 -8.23 -20.51
N GLY A 90 -12.06 -9.17 -20.87
CA GLY A 90 -10.70 -8.92 -21.32
C GLY A 90 -9.78 -8.33 -20.28
N VAL A 91 -9.85 -8.79 -19.02
CA VAL A 91 -8.99 -8.32 -17.93
C VAL A 91 -7.54 -8.70 -18.19
N ASP A 92 -6.66 -7.71 -18.19
CA ASP A 92 -5.22 -7.91 -18.24
C ASP A 92 -4.67 -8.25 -16.86
N ILE A 93 -5.04 -7.47 -15.85
CA ILE A 93 -4.50 -7.61 -14.48
C ILE A 93 -5.65 -7.58 -13.48
N VAL A 94 -5.66 -8.54 -12.55
CA VAL A 94 -6.50 -8.48 -11.35
C VAL A 94 -5.74 -7.81 -10.22
N ILE A 95 -6.34 -6.81 -9.58
CA ILE A 95 -5.88 -6.25 -8.31
C ILE A 95 -6.64 -6.99 -7.21
N GLU A 96 -5.92 -7.85 -6.47
CA GLU A 96 -6.49 -8.66 -5.40
C GLU A 96 -6.50 -7.86 -4.09
N CYS A 97 -7.69 -7.39 -3.69
CA CYS A 97 -7.90 -6.49 -2.56
C CYS A 97 -8.74 -7.09 -1.42
N THR A 98 -9.04 -8.39 -1.46
CA THR A 98 -9.86 -9.04 -0.41
C THR A 98 -9.09 -9.32 0.87
N GLY A 99 -7.76 -9.48 0.79
CA GLY A 99 -6.92 -9.93 1.89
C GLY A 99 -7.03 -11.44 2.20
N PHE A 100 -7.79 -12.19 1.40
CA PHE A 100 -7.96 -13.65 1.56
C PHE A 100 -7.05 -14.46 0.65
N PHE A 101 -6.94 -14.08 -0.62
CA PHE A 101 -6.18 -14.79 -1.64
C PHE A 101 -4.75 -14.27 -1.71
N LEU A 102 -3.89 -14.71 -0.78
CA LEU A 102 -2.54 -14.18 -0.57
C LEU A 102 -1.43 -15.23 -0.81
N THR A 103 -1.71 -16.23 -1.64
CA THR A 103 -0.74 -17.25 -2.07
C THR A 103 -0.80 -17.43 -3.57
N LYS A 104 0.26 -17.96 -4.17
CA LYS A 104 0.26 -18.34 -5.61
C LYS A 104 -0.92 -19.24 -5.95
N GLU A 105 -1.16 -20.27 -5.14
CA GLU A 105 -2.24 -21.24 -5.33
C GLU A 105 -3.60 -20.55 -5.37
N THR A 106 -3.89 -19.71 -4.39
CA THR A 106 -5.20 -19.04 -4.30
C THR A 106 -5.39 -17.99 -5.40
N CYS A 107 -4.31 -17.28 -5.80
CA CYS A 107 -4.35 -16.33 -6.89
C CYS A 107 -4.38 -16.98 -8.27
N GLN A 108 -3.93 -18.26 -8.40
CA GLN A 108 -4.00 -19.01 -9.66
C GLN A 108 -5.43 -19.08 -10.19
N LYS A 109 -6.43 -19.12 -9.30
CA LYS A 109 -7.85 -19.11 -9.67
C LYS A 109 -8.25 -17.90 -10.53
N HIS A 110 -7.64 -16.74 -10.33
CA HIS A 110 -7.87 -15.58 -11.20
C HIS A 110 -7.26 -15.78 -12.58
N ILE A 111 -6.10 -16.41 -12.66
CA ILE A 111 -5.47 -16.76 -13.94
C ILE A 111 -6.35 -17.78 -14.68
N ASP A 112 -6.85 -18.80 -13.99
CA ASP A 112 -7.74 -19.83 -14.55
C ASP A 112 -9.06 -19.22 -15.02
N ALA A 113 -9.54 -18.17 -14.34
CA ALA A 113 -10.71 -17.38 -14.77
C ALA A 113 -10.42 -16.43 -15.95
N GLY A 114 -9.18 -16.40 -16.46
CA GLY A 114 -8.78 -15.71 -17.68
C GLY A 114 -8.07 -14.36 -17.50
N ALA A 115 -7.68 -13.98 -16.29
CA ALA A 115 -6.77 -12.85 -16.09
C ALA A 115 -5.35 -13.21 -16.56
N LYS A 116 -4.63 -12.25 -17.11
CA LYS A 116 -3.24 -12.51 -17.55
C LYS A 116 -2.25 -12.46 -16.36
N LYS A 117 -2.49 -11.58 -15.40
CA LYS A 117 -1.64 -11.36 -14.22
C LYS A 117 -2.48 -11.00 -12.99
N VAL A 118 -1.90 -11.18 -11.80
CA VAL A 118 -2.50 -10.82 -10.51
C VAL A 118 -1.50 -10.01 -9.69
N VAL A 119 -1.94 -8.88 -9.15
CA VAL A 119 -1.21 -8.07 -8.19
C VAL A 119 -1.95 -8.11 -6.85
N GLN A 120 -1.34 -8.72 -5.85
CA GLN A 120 -1.87 -8.73 -4.47
C GLN A 120 -1.63 -7.37 -3.82
N SER A 121 -2.66 -6.78 -3.23
CA SER A 121 -2.59 -5.51 -2.47
C SER A 121 -2.17 -5.69 -1.01
N ALA A 122 -1.43 -6.76 -0.72
CA ALA A 122 -0.95 -7.10 0.61
C ALA A 122 0.31 -7.98 0.51
N PRO A 123 1.10 -8.12 1.58
CA PRO A 123 2.20 -9.07 1.61
C PRO A 123 1.69 -10.49 1.38
N SER A 124 2.37 -11.24 0.54
CA SER A 124 2.04 -12.64 0.32
C SER A 124 2.33 -13.49 1.57
N LYS A 125 1.61 -14.61 1.70
CA LYS A 125 1.79 -15.60 2.76
C LYS A 125 2.70 -16.77 2.37
N ASP A 126 3.16 -16.78 1.12
CA ASP A 126 4.09 -17.76 0.57
C ASP A 126 5.29 -17.07 -0.10
N ASP A 127 5.98 -17.77 -0.98
CA ASP A 127 7.14 -17.28 -1.73
C ASP A 127 6.78 -16.46 -2.99
N THR A 128 5.55 -15.95 -3.10
CA THR A 128 5.16 -15.03 -4.18
C THR A 128 6.09 -13.81 -4.22
N PRO A 129 6.70 -13.48 -5.37
CA PRO A 129 7.59 -12.34 -5.49
C PRO A 129 6.93 -11.04 -5.06
N MET A 130 7.66 -10.27 -4.23
CA MET A 130 7.18 -9.04 -3.63
C MET A 130 7.98 -7.85 -4.17
N PHE A 131 7.26 -6.82 -4.58
CA PHE A 131 7.85 -5.63 -5.18
C PHE A 131 7.34 -4.36 -4.53
N VAL A 132 8.24 -3.39 -4.39
CA VAL A 132 7.93 -2.00 -4.07
C VAL A 132 8.39 -1.15 -5.26
N TYR A 133 7.44 -0.48 -5.91
CA TYR A 133 7.77 0.39 -7.03
C TYR A 133 8.72 1.52 -6.57
N GLY A 134 9.74 1.82 -7.38
CA GLY A 134 10.81 2.75 -7.02
C GLY A 134 11.98 2.10 -6.26
N VAL A 135 11.82 0.88 -5.73
CA VAL A 135 12.88 0.19 -4.97
C VAL A 135 13.42 -1.03 -5.73
N ASN A 136 12.59 -2.04 -5.95
CA ASN A 136 13.01 -3.29 -6.61
C ASN A 136 12.16 -3.69 -7.83
N HIS A 137 11.24 -2.84 -8.28
CA HIS A 137 10.34 -3.13 -9.42
C HIS A 137 11.09 -3.50 -10.72
N LYS A 138 12.30 -2.98 -10.92
CA LYS A 138 13.15 -3.32 -12.08
C LYS A 138 13.63 -4.78 -12.08
N LYS A 139 13.49 -5.50 -10.97
CA LYS A 139 13.79 -6.94 -10.87
C LYS A 139 12.62 -7.82 -11.31
N TYR A 140 11.47 -7.22 -11.65
CA TYR A 140 10.33 -7.95 -12.20
C TYR A 140 10.71 -8.60 -13.52
N ALA A 141 10.48 -9.91 -13.65
CA ALA A 141 10.92 -10.73 -14.78
C ALA A 141 9.74 -11.39 -15.55
N GLY A 142 8.53 -10.90 -15.35
CA GLY A 142 7.33 -11.39 -16.06
C GLY A 142 6.47 -12.36 -15.25
N GLU A 143 6.65 -12.43 -13.94
CA GLU A 143 5.83 -13.28 -13.07
C GLU A 143 4.35 -12.94 -13.18
N LYS A 144 3.50 -13.97 -13.27
CA LYS A 144 2.06 -13.81 -13.42
C LYS A 144 1.34 -13.39 -12.14
N ILE A 145 1.89 -13.77 -10.99
CA ILE A 145 1.33 -13.49 -9.67
C ILE A 145 2.42 -12.83 -8.83
N VAL A 146 2.14 -11.62 -8.35
CA VAL A 146 3.08 -10.79 -7.60
C VAL A 146 2.39 -10.07 -6.45
N SER A 147 3.15 -9.65 -5.46
CA SER A 147 2.67 -8.83 -4.33
C SER A 147 3.23 -7.42 -4.41
N ALA A 148 2.40 -6.42 -4.16
CA ALA A 148 2.80 -5.01 -4.00
C ALA A 148 3.22 -4.67 -2.56
N ALA A 149 3.46 -5.66 -1.70
CA ALA A 149 3.82 -5.51 -0.29
C ALA A 149 2.72 -4.79 0.54
N SER A 150 3.07 -4.32 1.73
CA SER A 150 2.17 -3.54 2.60
C SER A 150 2.41 -2.03 2.44
N CYS A 151 1.46 -1.22 2.93
CA CYS A 151 1.61 0.23 2.99
C CYS A 151 2.86 0.64 3.79
N THR A 152 3.07 0.02 4.95
CA THR A 152 4.25 0.30 5.79
C THR A 152 5.55 -0.10 5.09
N THR A 153 5.59 -1.23 4.37
CA THR A 153 6.76 -1.63 3.57
C THR A 153 7.03 -0.63 2.44
N ASN A 154 5.98 -0.12 1.80
CA ASN A 154 6.10 0.89 0.74
C ASN A 154 6.62 2.23 1.26
N CYS A 155 6.35 2.59 2.52
CA CYS A 155 6.94 3.76 3.16
C CYS A 155 8.38 3.52 3.60
N LEU A 156 8.64 2.40 4.28
CA LEU A 156 9.94 2.10 4.87
C LEU A 156 11.03 1.81 3.84
N ALA A 157 10.72 1.08 2.77
CA ALA A 157 11.70 0.60 1.82
C ALA A 157 12.44 1.72 1.05
N PRO A 158 11.80 2.79 0.56
CA PRO A 158 12.52 3.91 -0.07
C PRO A 158 13.54 4.57 0.86
N VAL A 159 13.14 4.87 2.11
CA VAL A 159 14.02 5.49 3.11
C VAL A 159 15.17 4.56 3.49
N ALA A 160 14.87 3.29 3.75
CA ALA A 160 15.89 2.29 4.07
C ALA A 160 16.87 2.07 2.91
N LYS A 161 16.39 2.15 1.65
CA LYS A 161 17.24 2.02 0.47
C LYS A 161 18.24 3.15 0.39
N VAL A 162 17.82 4.41 0.53
CA VAL A 162 18.73 5.57 0.50
C VAL A 162 19.80 5.46 1.57
N LEU A 163 19.42 5.13 2.81
CA LEU A 163 20.37 4.95 3.91
C LEU A 163 21.35 3.81 3.65
N ASN A 164 20.84 2.67 3.19
CA ASN A 164 21.67 1.50 2.93
C ASN A 164 22.64 1.70 1.76
N ASP A 165 22.19 2.31 0.68
CA ASP A 165 23.02 2.53 -0.52
C ASP A 165 24.16 3.54 -0.25
N LYS A 166 23.92 4.53 0.61
CA LYS A 166 24.91 5.57 0.92
C LYS A 166 25.87 5.16 2.05
N TRP A 167 25.35 4.66 3.15
CA TRP A 167 26.15 4.43 4.36
C TRP A 167 26.15 2.97 4.84
N GLY A 168 25.27 2.14 4.30
CA GLY A 168 25.05 0.78 4.76
C GLY A 168 24.35 0.75 6.13
N ILE A 169 23.27 -0.02 6.24
CA ILE A 169 22.60 -0.26 7.50
C ILE A 169 23.21 -1.51 8.14
N LYS A 170 23.72 -1.38 9.37
CA LYS A 170 24.21 -2.48 10.19
C LYS A 170 23.06 -3.22 10.84
N ARG A 171 22.14 -2.47 11.48
CA ARG A 171 20.90 -2.96 12.11
C ARG A 171 19.94 -1.80 12.39
N GLY A 172 18.68 -2.14 12.62
CA GLY A 172 17.70 -1.12 12.99
C GLY A 172 16.40 -1.68 13.54
N LEU A 173 15.70 -0.82 14.25
CA LEU A 173 14.34 -1.06 14.76
C LEU A 173 13.38 -0.04 14.16
N MET A 174 12.26 -0.51 13.70
CA MET A 174 11.20 0.32 13.14
C MET A 174 9.97 0.26 14.05
N THR A 175 9.43 1.42 14.35
CA THR A 175 8.08 1.55 14.90
C THR A 175 7.21 2.28 13.90
N THR A 176 6.04 1.74 13.58
CA THR A 176 5.04 2.53 12.88
C THR A 176 3.93 2.93 13.84
N VAL A 177 3.68 4.24 13.95
CA VAL A 177 2.45 4.75 14.56
C VAL A 177 1.41 4.79 13.44
N HIS A 178 0.47 3.84 13.48
CA HIS A 178 -0.38 3.51 12.35
C HIS A 178 -1.84 3.86 12.62
N ALA A 179 -2.46 4.49 11.65
CA ALA A 179 -3.89 4.77 11.66
C ALA A 179 -4.73 3.49 11.84
N ALA A 180 -5.94 3.65 12.35
CA ALA A 180 -6.92 2.58 12.45
C ALA A 180 -7.26 2.02 11.06
N THR A 181 -7.44 0.71 10.98
CA THR A 181 -7.88 0.03 9.76
C THR A 181 -9.13 -0.81 10.07
N ALA A 182 -9.77 -1.36 9.03
CA ALA A 182 -10.98 -2.17 9.20
C ALA A 182 -10.80 -3.41 10.11
N THR A 183 -9.57 -3.76 10.49
CA THR A 183 -9.30 -4.86 11.42
C THR A 183 -9.37 -4.46 12.90
N GLN A 184 -9.30 -3.15 13.21
CA GLN A 184 -9.46 -2.65 14.57
C GLN A 184 -10.94 -2.71 14.99
N LYS A 185 -11.17 -2.95 16.28
CA LYS A 185 -12.52 -2.91 16.88
C LYS A 185 -12.88 -1.48 17.25
N THR A 186 -14.14 -1.10 17.03
CA THR A 186 -14.66 0.19 17.50
C THR A 186 -14.83 0.18 19.02
N VAL A 187 -15.36 -0.94 19.57
CA VAL A 187 -15.49 -1.21 21.00
C VAL A 187 -14.86 -2.55 21.34
N ASP A 188 -14.60 -2.81 22.61
CA ASP A 188 -14.02 -4.08 23.06
C ASP A 188 -14.82 -5.28 22.54
N GLY A 189 -14.13 -6.23 21.92
CA GLY A 189 -14.73 -7.43 21.35
C GLY A 189 -13.75 -8.59 21.28
N PRO A 190 -14.22 -9.82 21.06
CA PRO A 190 -13.37 -10.99 21.06
C PRO A 190 -12.33 -10.95 19.92
N SER A 191 -11.11 -11.35 20.25
CA SER A 191 -10.02 -11.55 19.30
C SER A 191 -9.19 -12.76 19.74
N ASN A 192 -9.28 -13.86 18.99
CA ASN A 192 -8.62 -15.12 19.36
C ASN A 192 -7.12 -15.15 19.09
N LYS A 193 -6.65 -14.35 18.12
CA LYS A 193 -5.23 -14.36 17.70
C LYS A 193 -4.40 -13.28 18.38
N ASP A 194 -4.97 -12.14 18.61
CA ASP A 194 -4.33 -10.98 19.23
C ASP A 194 -5.32 -10.31 20.18
N TRP A 195 -5.14 -10.54 21.46
CA TRP A 195 -6.04 -10.00 22.49
C TRP A 195 -6.06 -8.48 22.50
N ARG A 196 -4.91 -7.83 22.25
CA ARG A 196 -4.84 -6.38 22.16
C ARG A 196 -5.64 -5.86 20.97
N GLY A 197 -5.66 -6.58 19.84
CA GLY A 197 -6.46 -6.24 18.66
C GLY A 197 -7.98 -6.37 18.90
N GLY A 198 -8.41 -6.96 20.01
CA GLY A 198 -9.82 -7.00 20.46
C GLY A 198 -10.27 -5.75 21.21
N ARG A 199 -9.34 -4.84 21.57
CA ARG A 199 -9.68 -3.61 22.31
C ARG A 199 -10.14 -2.50 21.37
N GLY A 200 -11.05 -1.65 21.87
CA GLY A 200 -11.59 -0.51 21.14
C GLY A 200 -10.50 0.50 20.77
N ILE A 201 -10.47 0.92 19.51
CA ILE A 201 -9.41 1.80 18.99
C ILE A 201 -9.57 3.25 19.43
N LEU A 202 -10.79 3.71 19.71
CA LEU A 202 -11.07 5.12 19.96
C LEU A 202 -10.40 5.66 21.22
N GLU A 203 -10.20 4.81 22.24
CA GLU A 203 -9.67 5.19 23.55
C GLU A 203 -8.25 4.68 23.79
N ASN A 204 -7.65 3.96 22.82
CA ASN A 204 -6.44 3.21 23.07
C ASN A 204 -5.31 3.48 22.08
N ILE A 205 -4.08 3.39 22.58
CA ILE A 205 -2.87 3.13 21.81
C ILE A 205 -2.60 1.63 21.88
N ILE A 206 -2.70 0.91 20.76
CA ILE A 206 -2.70 -0.55 20.74
C ILE A 206 -1.39 -1.07 20.12
N PRO A 207 -0.46 -1.65 20.92
CA PRO A 207 0.72 -2.34 20.38
C PRO A 207 0.29 -3.54 19.52
N SER A 208 0.87 -3.67 18.34
CA SER A 208 0.56 -4.72 17.39
C SER A 208 1.83 -5.21 16.69
N SER A 209 1.88 -6.49 16.34
CA SER A 209 2.97 -7.02 15.52
C SER A 209 2.83 -6.53 14.08
N THR A 210 3.97 -6.39 13.40
CA THR A 210 4.01 -6.11 11.95
C THR A 210 5.13 -6.88 11.28
N GLY A 211 4.84 -7.40 10.08
CA GLY A 211 5.85 -8.03 9.22
C GLY A 211 6.58 -7.04 8.30
N ALA A 212 6.21 -5.76 8.32
CA ALA A 212 6.67 -4.78 7.33
C ALA A 212 8.20 -4.60 7.31
N ALA A 213 8.85 -4.53 8.48
CA ALA A 213 10.30 -4.40 8.55
C ALA A 213 11.04 -5.66 8.05
N LYS A 214 10.47 -6.85 8.28
CA LYS A 214 11.01 -8.10 7.72
C LYS A 214 10.81 -8.16 6.21
N ALA A 215 9.67 -7.67 5.70
CA ALA A 215 9.37 -7.61 4.28
C ALA A 215 10.35 -6.70 3.51
N VAL A 216 10.92 -5.66 4.15
CA VAL A 216 12.00 -4.86 3.54
C VAL A 216 13.21 -5.73 3.21
N GLY A 217 13.55 -6.74 4.03
CA GLY A 217 14.62 -7.69 3.73
C GLY A 217 14.33 -8.62 2.55
N VAL A 218 13.06 -8.78 2.13
CA VAL A 218 12.69 -9.47 0.88
C VAL A 218 12.88 -8.54 -0.31
N VAL A 219 12.49 -7.28 -0.16
CA VAL A 219 12.56 -6.25 -1.22
C VAL A 219 14.00 -5.77 -1.45
N ILE A 220 14.77 -5.63 -0.36
CA ILE A 220 16.19 -5.25 -0.33
C ILE A 220 16.98 -6.36 0.38
N PRO A 221 17.46 -7.38 -0.34
CA PRO A 221 18.09 -8.57 0.27
C PRO A 221 19.26 -8.27 1.21
N GLU A 222 19.98 -7.18 0.99
CA GLU A 222 21.10 -6.73 1.82
C GLU A 222 20.65 -6.34 3.25
N LEU A 223 19.36 -6.07 3.44
CA LEU A 223 18.74 -5.75 4.73
C LEU A 223 18.07 -6.95 5.41
N ASN A 224 18.17 -8.15 4.81
CA ASN A 224 17.61 -9.36 5.42
C ASN A 224 18.20 -9.59 6.80
N LYS A 225 17.32 -9.82 7.80
CA LYS A 225 17.64 -10.01 9.23
C LYS A 225 18.31 -8.80 9.91
N LYS A 226 18.44 -7.65 9.25
CA LYS A 226 18.99 -6.42 9.85
C LYS A 226 17.92 -5.50 10.42
N LEU A 227 16.68 -5.61 9.94
CA LEU A 227 15.56 -4.80 10.38
C LEU A 227 14.45 -5.66 10.98
N THR A 228 13.90 -5.20 12.09
CA THR A 228 12.64 -5.69 12.66
C THR A 228 11.85 -4.53 13.24
N GLY A 229 10.61 -4.77 13.66
CA GLY A 229 9.81 -3.67 14.18
C GLY A 229 8.43 -4.09 14.68
N MET A 230 7.68 -3.08 15.13
CA MET A 230 6.33 -3.21 15.64
C MET A 230 5.45 -2.03 15.20
N ALA A 231 4.18 -2.11 15.50
CA ALA A 231 3.21 -1.05 15.26
C ALA A 231 2.54 -0.61 16.56
N PHE A 232 2.22 0.68 16.65
CA PHE A 232 1.18 1.19 17.54
C PHE A 232 -0.02 1.62 16.70
N ARG A 233 -1.19 1.04 16.94
CA ARG A 233 -2.45 1.50 16.34
C ARG A 233 -3.01 2.63 17.19
N VAL A 234 -3.38 3.72 16.54
CA VAL A 234 -3.87 4.94 17.18
C VAL A 234 -5.21 5.37 16.59
N PRO A 235 -6.04 6.15 17.31
CA PRO A 235 -7.37 6.58 16.87
C PRO A 235 -7.31 7.72 15.82
N THR A 236 -6.55 7.53 14.76
CA THR A 236 -6.55 8.37 13.56
C THR A 236 -7.16 7.59 12.40
N SER A 237 -7.90 8.25 11.54
CA SER A 237 -8.64 7.59 10.46
C SER A 237 -7.77 7.22 9.26
N ASP A 238 -6.69 7.96 9.03
CA ASP A 238 -5.74 7.76 7.94
C ASP A 238 -4.43 8.45 8.24
N VAL A 239 -3.43 8.21 7.43
CA VAL A 239 -2.03 8.63 7.53
C VAL A 239 -1.33 8.07 8.75
N SER A 240 -0.26 7.39 8.47
CA SER A 240 0.61 6.73 9.42
C SER A 240 2.03 7.28 9.32
N VAL A 241 2.86 6.98 10.30
CA VAL A 241 4.27 7.40 10.30
C VAL A 241 5.18 6.22 10.62
N VAL A 242 6.29 6.14 9.90
CA VAL A 242 7.43 5.26 10.19
C VAL A 242 8.46 6.02 10.99
N ASP A 243 8.81 5.50 12.15
CA ASP A 243 9.97 5.85 12.98
C ASP A 243 11.02 4.75 12.80
N LEU A 244 12.11 5.05 12.10
CA LEU A 244 13.18 4.11 11.84
C LEU A 244 14.46 4.55 12.55
N THR A 245 14.87 3.79 13.56
CA THR A 245 16.16 3.98 14.25
C THR A 245 17.16 2.95 13.72
N VAL A 246 18.29 3.41 13.20
CA VAL A 246 19.34 2.56 12.60
C VAL A 246 20.73 2.87 13.13
N GLU A 247 21.56 1.83 13.16
CA GLU A 247 23.02 1.91 13.26
C GLU A 247 23.59 1.76 11.84
N LEU A 248 24.32 2.78 11.39
CA LEU A 248 24.97 2.81 10.07
C LEU A 248 26.37 2.17 10.13
N ASN A 249 26.87 1.71 8.99
CA ASN A 249 28.24 1.19 8.86
C ASN A 249 29.29 2.31 8.67
N LYS A 250 28.84 3.49 8.17
CA LYS A 250 29.70 4.64 7.94
C LYS A 250 29.08 5.86 8.59
N ASP A 251 29.92 6.78 9.06
CA ASP A 251 29.48 8.05 9.62
C ASP A 251 28.69 8.88 8.60
N ALA A 252 27.61 9.49 9.07
CA ALA A 252 26.80 10.44 8.35
C ALA A 252 26.34 11.56 9.29
N SER A 253 26.49 12.81 8.89
CA SER A 253 25.79 13.88 9.58
C SER A 253 24.29 13.79 9.24
N TYR A 254 23.42 14.23 10.16
CA TYR A 254 21.98 14.27 9.87
C TYR A 254 21.67 15.16 8.65
N LYS A 255 22.46 16.24 8.47
CA LYS A 255 22.38 17.12 7.30
C LYS A 255 22.68 16.36 5.98
N ASP A 256 23.67 15.46 5.98
CA ASP A 256 23.99 14.66 4.80
C ASP A 256 22.86 13.66 4.48
N ILE A 257 22.23 13.11 5.53
CA ILE A 257 21.05 12.24 5.37
C ILE A 257 19.89 13.02 4.74
N CYS A 258 19.56 14.20 5.25
CA CYS A 258 18.53 15.06 4.66
C CYS A 258 18.84 15.41 3.20
N ALA A 259 20.08 15.78 2.91
CA ALA A 259 20.50 16.09 1.53
C ALA A 259 20.37 14.88 0.59
N ALA A 260 20.72 13.68 1.05
CA ALA A 260 20.60 12.46 0.28
C ALA A 260 19.12 12.10 0.03
N MET A 261 18.24 12.24 1.04
CA MET A 261 16.80 12.01 0.89
C MET A 261 16.17 13.01 -0.08
N LYS A 262 16.54 14.28 0.01
CA LYS A 262 16.09 15.33 -0.92
C LYS A 262 16.53 15.02 -2.36
N ALA A 263 17.80 14.70 -2.56
CA ALA A 263 18.29 14.33 -3.87
C ALA A 263 17.60 13.10 -4.47
N ALA A 264 17.32 12.08 -3.65
CA ALA A 264 16.57 10.90 -4.09
C ALA A 264 15.13 11.24 -4.46
N SER A 265 14.46 12.10 -3.68
CA SER A 265 13.07 12.53 -3.91
C SER A 265 12.90 13.35 -5.19
N GLU A 266 13.89 14.14 -5.54
CA GLU A 266 13.91 14.96 -6.77
C GLU A 266 14.41 14.17 -7.99
N GLY A 267 15.17 13.08 -7.76
CA GLY A 267 15.84 12.27 -8.75
C GLY A 267 15.19 10.90 -8.98
N GLU A 268 15.95 9.85 -8.65
CA GLU A 268 15.60 8.45 -8.97
C GLU A 268 14.32 7.92 -8.32
N MET A 269 13.92 8.51 -7.19
CA MET A 269 12.71 8.15 -6.46
C MET A 269 11.60 9.19 -6.58
N LYS A 270 11.66 10.06 -7.59
CA LYS A 270 10.61 11.07 -7.83
C LYS A 270 9.23 10.41 -7.95
N GLY A 271 8.27 10.92 -7.16
CA GLY A 271 6.91 10.37 -7.06
C GLY A 271 6.77 9.14 -6.16
N VAL A 272 7.87 8.59 -5.65
CA VAL A 272 7.91 7.48 -4.67
C VAL A 272 8.36 7.98 -3.30
N LEU A 273 9.45 8.72 -3.24
CA LEU A 273 9.89 9.40 -2.03
C LEU A 273 9.56 10.89 -2.13
N GLY A 274 8.78 11.40 -1.20
CA GLY A 274 8.60 12.82 -0.94
C GLY A 274 9.62 13.32 0.10
N TYR A 275 9.73 14.64 0.22
CA TYR A 275 10.62 15.29 1.16
C TYR A 275 9.95 16.55 1.71
N THR A 276 10.02 16.79 3.01
CA THR A 276 9.51 18.01 3.64
C THR A 276 10.48 18.56 4.69
N GLU A 277 10.54 19.88 4.79
CA GLU A 277 11.19 20.67 5.84
C GLU A 277 10.14 21.48 6.63
N GLU A 278 8.85 21.24 6.36
CA GLU A 278 7.74 21.93 7.01
C GLU A 278 7.38 21.24 8.33
N LYS A 279 6.80 22.01 9.25
CA LYS A 279 6.30 21.49 10.53
C LYS A 279 4.91 20.86 10.37
N VAL A 280 4.87 19.69 9.75
CA VAL A 280 3.66 18.98 9.35
C VAL A 280 3.19 17.97 10.38
N VAL A 281 1.93 17.57 10.24
CA VAL A 281 1.29 16.50 11.00
C VAL A 281 0.56 15.55 10.06
N SER A 282 0.05 14.44 10.57
CA SER A 282 -0.52 13.35 9.75
C SER A 282 -1.60 13.82 8.75
N THR A 283 -2.50 14.73 9.16
CA THR A 283 -3.62 15.17 8.30
C THR A 283 -3.18 15.94 7.06
N ASP A 284 -1.97 16.51 7.06
CA ASP A 284 -1.40 17.23 5.91
C ASP A 284 -1.08 16.29 4.72
N PHE A 285 -1.02 14.98 4.99
CA PHE A 285 -0.70 13.97 3.99
C PHE A 285 -1.91 13.17 3.49
N VAL A 286 -3.13 13.47 3.92
CA VAL A 286 -4.34 12.81 3.41
C VAL A 286 -4.46 13.07 1.92
N GLY A 287 -4.53 11.99 1.13
CA GLY A 287 -4.57 12.06 -0.34
C GLY A 287 -3.21 12.28 -1.01
N ASN A 288 -2.11 12.24 -0.27
CA ASN A 288 -0.77 12.30 -0.87
C ASN A 288 -0.51 11.04 -1.70
N THR A 289 -0.05 11.22 -2.94
CA THR A 289 0.21 10.13 -3.88
C THR A 289 1.57 9.45 -3.70
N ALA A 290 2.50 10.06 -2.96
CA ALA A 290 3.78 9.45 -2.61
C ALA A 290 3.57 8.43 -1.48
N PRO A 291 4.07 7.19 -1.60
CA PRO A 291 3.94 6.16 -0.57
C PRO A 291 4.84 6.43 0.65
N SER A 292 5.76 7.38 0.56
CA SER A 292 6.71 7.73 1.62
C SER A 292 7.09 9.19 1.48
N THR A 293 7.00 9.97 2.56
CA THR A 293 7.49 11.36 2.59
C THR A 293 8.43 11.51 3.79
N PHE A 294 9.71 11.66 3.50
CA PHE A 294 10.74 11.89 4.54
C PHE A 294 10.55 13.26 5.18
N ASP A 295 10.55 13.28 6.52
CA ASP A 295 10.43 14.49 7.32
C ASP A 295 11.80 14.87 7.88
N ALA A 296 12.38 15.93 7.34
CA ALA A 296 13.72 16.38 7.70
C ALA A 296 13.78 17.03 9.10
N GLU A 297 12.64 17.57 9.58
CA GLU A 297 12.57 18.24 10.87
C GLU A 297 12.26 17.30 12.05
N ALA A 298 11.74 16.10 11.77
CA ALA A 298 11.31 15.15 12.80
C ALA A 298 12.39 14.13 13.21
N GLY A 299 13.46 13.98 12.43
CA GLY A 299 14.53 13.03 12.72
C GLY A 299 15.62 13.60 13.66
N ILE A 300 16.44 12.71 14.18
CA ILE A 300 17.54 13.04 15.10
C ILE A 300 18.74 12.12 14.86
N ALA A 301 19.94 12.61 15.15
CA ALA A 301 21.15 11.79 15.25
C ALA A 301 21.71 11.89 16.67
N LEU A 302 22.08 10.75 17.26
CA LEU A 302 22.78 10.71 18.53
C LEU A 302 24.30 10.92 18.33
N ASP A 303 24.80 10.30 17.26
CA ASP A 303 26.17 10.41 16.78
C ASP A 303 26.22 10.20 15.25
N GLY A 304 27.41 10.07 14.69
CA GLY A 304 27.60 9.87 13.25
C GLY A 304 27.05 8.55 12.70
N THR A 305 26.76 7.57 13.56
CA THR A 305 26.32 6.24 13.13
C THR A 305 24.94 5.84 13.63
N PHE A 306 24.44 6.47 14.68
CA PHE A 306 23.17 6.10 15.30
C PHE A 306 22.12 7.20 15.10
N VAL A 307 21.18 6.92 14.19
CA VAL A 307 20.23 7.93 13.69
C VAL A 307 18.80 7.41 13.73
N LYS A 308 17.86 8.34 13.95
CA LYS A 308 16.44 8.14 13.80
C LYS A 308 15.95 8.99 12.64
N VAL A 309 15.20 8.39 11.72
CA VAL A 309 14.54 9.07 10.62
C VAL A 309 13.05 8.80 10.65
N VAL A 310 12.28 9.78 10.20
CA VAL A 310 10.81 9.77 10.20
C VAL A 310 10.30 9.91 8.78
N ALA A 311 9.28 9.12 8.42
CA ALA A 311 8.61 9.24 7.13
C ALA A 311 7.09 9.06 7.29
N TRP A 312 6.32 9.97 6.69
CA TRP A 312 4.87 9.95 6.63
C TRP A 312 4.37 9.15 5.43
N TYR A 313 3.18 8.55 5.56
CA TYR A 313 2.53 7.88 4.44
C TYR A 313 1.01 7.84 4.62
N ASP A 314 0.30 8.23 3.56
CA ASP A 314 -1.10 7.90 3.44
C ASP A 314 -1.21 6.38 3.18
N ASN A 315 -1.61 5.64 4.22
CA ASN A 315 -1.62 4.17 4.19
C ASN A 315 -2.72 3.60 3.29
N GLU A 316 -3.63 4.42 2.79
CA GLU A 316 -4.68 4.07 1.85
C GLU A 316 -4.34 4.58 0.44
N TYR A 317 -4.32 5.90 0.22
CA TYR A 317 -4.18 6.52 -1.10
C TYR A 317 -2.75 6.46 -1.63
N GLY A 318 -1.76 6.87 -0.82
CA GLY A 318 -0.34 6.85 -1.23
C GLY A 318 0.18 5.45 -1.53
N TYR A 319 -0.18 4.49 -0.67
CA TYR A 319 0.09 3.08 -0.92
C TYR A 319 -0.55 2.60 -2.23
N THR A 320 -1.84 2.90 -2.42
CA THR A 320 -2.58 2.51 -3.61
C THR A 320 -1.99 3.09 -4.88
N CYS A 321 -1.60 4.36 -4.86
CA CYS A 321 -0.92 4.99 -6.01
C CYS A 321 0.39 4.28 -6.36
N ASN A 322 1.18 3.85 -5.36
CA ASN A 322 2.42 3.12 -5.63
C ASN A 322 2.17 1.72 -6.19
N MET A 323 1.15 1.03 -5.68
CA MET A 323 0.68 -0.24 -6.23
C MET A 323 0.23 -0.07 -7.70
N LEU A 324 -0.48 1.00 -8.03
CA LEU A 324 -0.93 1.26 -9.41
C LEU A 324 0.24 1.60 -10.35
N ARG A 325 1.28 2.31 -9.87
CA ARG A 325 2.54 2.47 -10.64
C ARG A 325 3.18 1.11 -10.93
N PHE A 326 3.14 0.21 -9.95
CA PHE A 326 3.63 -1.15 -10.15
C PHE A 326 2.74 -1.95 -11.12
N VAL A 327 1.41 -1.79 -11.08
CA VAL A 327 0.48 -2.38 -12.07
C VAL A 327 0.83 -1.91 -13.49
N GLN A 328 1.11 -0.61 -13.69
CA GLN A 328 1.55 -0.10 -14.99
C GLN A 328 2.88 -0.73 -15.44
N HIS A 329 3.83 -0.90 -14.52
CA HIS A 329 5.12 -1.54 -14.81
C HIS A 329 4.98 -3.03 -15.17
N VAL A 330 4.10 -3.74 -14.46
CA VAL A 330 3.81 -5.17 -14.73
C VAL A 330 3.10 -5.37 -16.07
N ALA A 331 2.34 -4.38 -16.54
CA ALA A 331 1.63 -4.42 -17.81
C ALA A 331 2.52 -4.10 -19.03
N ALA A 332 3.61 -3.39 -18.82
CA ALA A 332 4.56 -3.03 -19.89
C ALA A 332 5.42 -4.22 -20.31
#